data_2d34833b173fe2a680187c5277f96446
#
_entry.id   2d34833b173fe2a680187c5277f96446
#
_cell.length_a   1.000
_cell.length_b   1.000
_cell.length_c   1.000
_cell.angle_alpha   90.00
_cell.angle_beta   90.00
_cell.angle_gamma   90.00
#
_symmetry.space_group_name_H-M   'P 1'
#
loop_
_entity.id
_entity.type
_entity.pdbx_description
1 polymer ?
#
loop_
_entity_poly.entity_id
_entity_poly.type
_entity_poly.pdbx_seq_one_letter_code
_entity_poly.pdbx_strand_id
1 'polypeptide(L)'
;MQRRLCLSALLGLTAVAGAQAPAGRPFTLGRTYQLASRALGTTLSYQVYLPPSYEDAEYAPRRYPIIYVLDSPGAYRLVTGVVDYQITSAALPEVIVVGISATSPERDYTPTHSLIGADGKEASDLRESGGAAAFAQYLREELIPRVERQVRGTGHRTLVGHSLAGLFAYHMLLTTPDLFRNYLFVDPSLWWDRREIGRRAQAGLSPPIDGGVRQIYHATADEPPSSLFDPTEHNAANRELTALLEARRSPNLRVLVQHFPGERHGPVAVPAIHAGLSWFFRGGAPPFELYLDAARLSAFHRAAQADLGLEGLPAERDVAIMAPYIMAMPGRRAEAEALLRLNAANYPHSARAHVQLADFLLSAADTVGARTALSAALRAVPHHRPAAARLARLAPSGRRAAPQKQGR
;
A
#
# COMPACT_ATOMS: atom_id res chain seq x y z
N MET A 1 -64.17 -49.11 40.12
CA MET A 1 -64.20 -48.52 38.77
C MET A 1 -63.59 -47.14 38.82
N GLN A 2 -62.31 -47.04 38.48
CA GLN A 2 -61.60 -45.76 38.38
C GLN A 2 -61.20 -45.54 36.93
N ARG A 3 -61.79 -44.51 36.27
CA ARG A 3 -61.43 -44.09 34.92
C ARG A 3 -60.21 -43.17 35.02
N ARG A 4 -59.09 -43.58 34.40
CA ARG A 4 -57.94 -42.71 34.19
C ARG A 4 -58.18 -41.89 32.94
N LEU A 5 -58.19 -40.57 33.10
CA LEU A 5 -58.09 -39.61 31.98
C LEU A 5 -56.60 -39.48 31.59
N CYS A 6 -56.28 -39.82 30.35
CA CYS A 6 -54.99 -39.46 29.72
C CYS A 6 -55.13 -38.06 29.13
N LEU A 7 -54.39 -37.07 29.67
CA LEU A 7 -54.19 -35.76 29.08
C LEU A 7 -53.01 -35.83 28.11
N SER A 8 -53.30 -35.83 26.80
CA SER A 8 -52.24 -35.71 25.76
C SER A 8 -51.90 -34.22 25.60
N ALA A 9 -50.72 -33.81 26.06
CA ALA A 9 -50.16 -32.50 25.79
C ALA A 9 -49.58 -32.45 24.39
N LEU A 10 -50.24 -31.78 23.45
CA LEU A 10 -49.63 -31.38 22.16
C LEU A 10 -48.62 -30.29 22.39
N LEU A 11 -47.33 -30.61 22.30
CA LEU A 11 -46.26 -29.62 22.16
C LEU A 11 -46.25 -29.10 20.71
N GLY A 12 -46.80 -27.93 20.51
CA GLY A 12 -46.68 -27.16 19.26
C GLY A 12 -45.24 -26.69 19.07
N LEU A 13 -44.46 -27.33 18.21
CA LEU A 13 -43.23 -26.76 17.72
C LEU A 13 -43.58 -25.57 16.80
N THR A 14 -43.43 -24.36 17.33
CA THR A 14 -43.36 -23.15 16.49
C THR A 14 -42.00 -23.15 15.80
N ALA A 15 -41.99 -23.50 14.51
CA ALA A 15 -40.83 -23.28 13.67
C ALA A 15 -40.55 -21.78 13.62
N VAL A 16 -39.48 -21.35 14.27
CA VAL A 16 -38.91 -20.00 14.07
C VAL A 16 -38.43 -19.97 12.61
N ALA A 17 -39.19 -19.29 11.75
CA ALA A 17 -38.73 -18.99 10.40
C ALA A 17 -37.42 -18.21 10.52
N GLY A 18 -36.29 -18.85 10.23
CA GLY A 18 -35.00 -18.19 10.20
C GLY A 18 -35.05 -17.05 9.20
N ALA A 19 -34.84 -15.81 9.67
CA ALA A 19 -34.70 -14.67 8.79
C ALA A 19 -33.55 -14.93 7.84
N GLN A 20 -33.83 -15.20 6.57
CA GLN A 20 -32.82 -15.26 5.53
C GLN A 20 -32.26 -13.87 5.33
N ALA A 21 -30.94 -13.72 5.55
CA ALA A 21 -30.27 -12.47 5.22
C ALA A 21 -30.46 -12.16 3.73
N PRO A 22 -30.75 -10.90 3.37
CA PRO A 22 -30.89 -10.51 1.97
C PRO A 22 -29.62 -10.85 1.18
N ALA A 23 -29.78 -11.29 -0.07
CA ALA A 23 -28.66 -11.61 -0.96
C ALA A 23 -27.81 -10.34 -1.20
N GLY A 24 -26.61 -10.32 -0.64
CA GLY A 24 -25.62 -9.24 -0.83
C GLY A 24 -24.51 -9.67 -1.80
N ARG A 25 -23.73 -8.69 -2.28
CA ARG A 25 -22.47 -8.96 -2.99
C ARG A 25 -21.32 -8.95 -1.98
N PRO A 26 -20.34 -9.88 -2.10
CA PRO A 26 -19.16 -9.86 -1.25
C PRO A 26 -18.40 -8.53 -1.41
N PHE A 27 -18.01 -7.94 -0.28
CA PHE A 27 -17.03 -6.85 -0.22
C PHE A 27 -15.70 -7.46 0.25
N THR A 28 -14.66 -7.41 -0.60
CA THR A 28 -13.38 -8.07 -0.34
C THR A 28 -12.24 -7.06 -0.25
N LEU A 29 -11.33 -7.27 0.69
CA LEU A 29 -10.09 -6.51 0.86
C LEU A 29 -8.90 -7.16 0.12
N GLY A 30 -9.12 -7.66 -1.10
CA GLY A 30 -8.07 -8.28 -1.89
C GLY A 30 -8.27 -9.78 -2.12
N ARG A 31 -7.18 -10.48 -2.45
CA ARG A 31 -7.17 -11.91 -2.81
C ARG A 31 -6.18 -12.68 -1.95
N THR A 32 -6.52 -13.93 -1.62
CA THR A 32 -5.62 -14.87 -0.92
C THR A 32 -4.98 -15.83 -1.92
N TYR A 33 -3.68 -16.03 -1.75
CA TYR A 33 -2.86 -16.96 -2.52
C TYR A 33 -2.15 -17.94 -1.60
N GLN A 34 -1.64 -19.02 -2.17
CA GLN A 34 -0.82 -20.01 -1.46
C GLN A 34 0.54 -20.12 -2.15
N LEU A 35 1.58 -20.37 -1.35
CA LEU A 35 2.93 -20.61 -1.80
C LEU A 35 3.53 -21.77 -1.01
N ALA A 36 3.90 -22.83 -1.70
CA ALA A 36 4.68 -23.91 -1.11
C ALA A 36 6.12 -23.42 -0.91
N SER A 37 6.58 -23.44 0.33
CA SER A 37 7.91 -23.01 0.71
C SER A 37 8.85 -24.20 0.89
N ARG A 38 10.00 -24.14 0.23
CA ARG A 38 11.09 -25.10 0.44
C ARG A 38 11.86 -24.77 1.71
N ALA A 39 12.05 -23.48 2.01
CA ALA A 39 12.75 -23.03 3.21
C ALA A 39 12.04 -23.48 4.50
N LEU A 40 10.70 -23.57 4.49
CA LEU A 40 9.88 -23.90 5.65
C LEU A 40 9.28 -25.31 5.58
N GLY A 41 9.38 -26.01 4.45
CA GLY A 41 8.82 -27.35 4.26
C GLY A 41 7.27 -27.41 4.31
N THR A 42 6.58 -26.30 4.13
CA THR A 42 5.12 -26.21 4.25
C THR A 42 4.54 -25.21 3.25
N THR A 43 3.21 -25.17 3.14
CA THR A 43 2.50 -24.19 2.30
C THR A 43 1.94 -23.08 3.18
N LEU A 44 2.29 -21.83 2.85
CA LEU A 44 1.76 -20.65 3.54
C LEU A 44 0.81 -19.86 2.65
N SER A 45 -0.13 -19.18 3.29
CA SER A 45 -1.00 -18.23 2.59
C SER A 45 -0.44 -16.83 2.65
N TYR A 46 -0.71 -16.03 1.61
CA TYR A 46 -0.50 -14.60 1.61
C TYR A 46 -1.66 -13.89 0.93
N GLN A 47 -1.94 -12.66 1.35
CA GLN A 47 -3.01 -11.83 0.83
C GLN A 47 -2.43 -10.67 0.02
N VAL A 48 -3.15 -10.24 -1.00
CA VAL A 48 -2.74 -9.08 -1.83
C VAL A 48 -3.94 -8.15 -2.01
N TYR A 49 -3.79 -6.91 -1.55
CA TYR A 49 -4.66 -5.79 -1.88
C TYR A 49 -4.03 -4.98 -2.99
N LEU A 50 -4.83 -4.64 -3.99
CA LEU A 50 -4.44 -3.78 -5.10
C LEU A 50 -5.20 -2.44 -4.99
N PRO A 51 -4.54 -1.29 -5.18
CA PRO A 51 -5.19 0.01 -5.08
C PRO A 51 -6.21 0.24 -6.20
N PRO A 52 -7.13 1.22 -6.03
CA PRO A 52 -8.24 1.43 -6.98
C PRO A 52 -7.83 1.61 -8.43
N SER A 53 -6.70 2.30 -8.70
CA SER A 53 -6.25 2.52 -10.09
C SER A 53 -5.52 1.32 -10.69
N TYR A 54 -5.29 0.23 -9.95
CA TYR A 54 -4.51 -0.90 -10.45
C TYR A 54 -5.16 -1.60 -11.65
N GLU A 55 -6.48 -1.77 -11.62
CA GLU A 55 -7.23 -2.44 -12.70
C GLU A 55 -7.88 -1.45 -13.67
N ASP A 56 -7.57 -0.16 -13.57
CA ASP A 56 -8.10 0.86 -14.46
C ASP A 56 -7.45 0.77 -15.85
N ALA A 57 -8.15 0.11 -16.76
CA ALA A 57 -7.69 -0.10 -18.13
C ALA A 57 -7.82 1.16 -19.03
N GLU A 58 -8.44 2.23 -18.52
CA GLU A 58 -8.63 3.48 -19.28
C GLU A 58 -7.36 4.32 -19.35
N TYR A 59 -6.43 4.13 -18.38
CA TYR A 59 -5.21 4.93 -18.24
C TYR A 59 -3.96 4.06 -18.35
N ALA A 60 -2.81 4.70 -18.50
CA ALA A 60 -1.53 4.01 -18.53
C ALA A 60 -1.30 3.24 -17.22
N PRO A 61 -0.78 2.00 -17.28
CA PRO A 61 -0.53 1.21 -16.10
C PRO A 61 0.55 1.85 -15.23
N ARG A 62 0.30 1.87 -13.91
CA ARG A 62 1.20 2.41 -12.87
C ARG A 62 1.93 1.30 -12.12
N ARG A 63 3.03 1.69 -11.46
CA ARG A 63 3.74 0.87 -10.47
C ARG A 63 3.57 1.48 -9.08
N TYR A 64 3.58 0.63 -8.05
CA TYR A 64 3.22 1.02 -6.69
C TYR A 64 4.26 0.54 -5.68
N PRO A 65 4.57 1.31 -4.63
CA PRO A 65 5.27 0.80 -3.45
C PRO A 65 4.49 -0.36 -2.84
N ILE A 66 5.19 -1.29 -2.18
CA ILE A 66 4.58 -2.46 -1.56
C ILE A 66 4.78 -2.41 -0.05
N ILE A 67 3.69 -2.55 0.70
CA ILE A 67 3.69 -2.71 2.16
C ILE A 67 3.50 -4.20 2.46
N TYR A 68 4.51 -4.83 3.04
CA TYR A 68 4.46 -6.19 3.54
C TYR A 68 4.08 -6.18 5.02
N VAL A 69 3.04 -6.93 5.37
CA VAL A 69 2.43 -6.95 6.70
C VAL A 69 2.52 -8.36 7.27
N LEU A 70 3.22 -8.52 8.37
CA LEU A 70 3.28 -9.77 9.11
C LEU A 70 1.98 -10.01 9.90
N ASP A 71 1.76 -11.20 10.44
CA ASP A 71 0.56 -11.60 11.19
C ASP A 71 -0.76 -11.51 10.39
N SER A 72 -0.72 -11.91 9.14
CA SER A 72 -1.93 -12.05 8.35
C SER A 72 -2.75 -13.30 8.80
N PRO A 73 -4.09 -13.23 8.76
CA PRO A 73 -4.93 -12.19 8.15
C PRO A 73 -5.33 -11.03 9.11
N GLY A 74 -5.00 -11.07 10.39
CA GLY A 74 -5.43 -10.07 11.37
C GLY A 74 -4.88 -8.67 11.06
N ALA A 75 -3.57 -8.53 11.12
CA ALA A 75 -2.89 -7.27 10.84
C ALA A 75 -3.09 -6.79 9.39
N TYR A 76 -3.17 -7.71 8.42
CA TYR A 76 -3.47 -7.37 7.03
C TYR A 76 -4.79 -6.60 6.88
N ARG A 77 -5.87 -7.06 7.54
CA ARG A 77 -7.16 -6.35 7.48
C ARG A 77 -7.08 -4.94 8.04
N LEU A 78 -6.38 -4.77 9.16
CA LEU A 78 -6.19 -3.45 9.78
C LEU A 78 -5.39 -2.52 8.85
N VAL A 79 -4.21 -2.95 8.40
CA VAL A 79 -3.35 -2.15 7.53
C VAL A 79 -4.06 -1.81 6.22
N THR A 80 -4.73 -2.79 5.59
CA THR A 80 -5.45 -2.56 4.34
C THR A 80 -6.60 -1.57 4.52
N GLY A 81 -7.36 -1.65 5.61
CA GLY A 81 -8.43 -0.68 5.91
C GLY A 81 -7.90 0.73 6.12
N VAL A 82 -6.79 0.89 6.85
CA VAL A 82 -6.12 2.19 7.04
C VAL A 82 -5.61 2.74 5.71
N VAL A 83 -4.95 1.91 4.90
CA VAL A 83 -4.43 2.28 3.58
C VAL A 83 -5.55 2.71 2.64
N ASP A 84 -6.61 1.91 2.52
CA ASP A 84 -7.75 2.20 1.63
C ASP A 84 -8.42 3.52 1.99
N TYR A 85 -8.65 3.76 3.28
CA TYR A 85 -9.19 5.03 3.75
C TYR A 85 -8.27 6.22 3.47
N GLN A 86 -6.96 6.09 3.74
CA GLN A 86 -6.00 7.17 3.52
C GLN A 86 -5.80 7.47 2.03
N ILE A 87 -5.84 6.48 1.14
CA ILE A 87 -5.82 6.68 -0.31
C ILE A 87 -7.07 7.46 -0.74
N THR A 88 -8.24 7.04 -0.27
CA THR A 88 -9.52 7.69 -0.62
C THR A 88 -9.59 9.15 -0.16
N SER A 89 -8.96 9.46 0.98
CA SER A 89 -8.87 10.83 1.52
C SER A 89 -7.68 11.65 0.99
N ALA A 90 -6.94 11.13 0.01
CA ALA A 90 -5.72 11.73 -0.55
C ALA A 90 -4.62 12.01 0.49
N ALA A 91 -4.63 11.31 1.62
CA ALA A 91 -3.62 11.43 2.66
C ALA A 91 -2.40 10.51 2.41
N LEU A 92 -2.60 9.44 1.61
CA LEU A 92 -1.57 8.48 1.23
C LEU A 92 -1.58 8.29 -0.30
N PRO A 93 -0.42 8.13 -0.95
CA PRO A 93 -0.39 7.68 -2.33
C PRO A 93 -0.89 6.24 -2.44
N GLU A 94 -1.30 5.83 -3.63
CA GLU A 94 -1.71 4.46 -3.89
C GLU A 94 -0.54 3.48 -3.68
N VAL A 95 -0.77 2.43 -2.91
CA VAL A 95 0.19 1.37 -2.57
C VAL A 95 -0.45 -0.01 -2.67
N ILE A 96 0.36 -1.05 -2.86
CA ILE A 96 -0.05 -2.44 -2.74
C ILE A 96 0.18 -2.90 -1.30
N VAL A 97 -0.74 -3.70 -0.73
CA VAL A 97 -0.54 -4.32 0.58
C VAL A 97 -0.46 -5.84 0.42
N VAL A 98 0.55 -6.44 1.02
CA VAL A 98 0.77 -7.89 1.02
C VAL A 98 0.79 -8.40 2.45
N GLY A 99 -0.21 -9.17 2.81
CA GLY A 99 -0.29 -9.85 4.11
C GLY A 99 0.45 -11.17 4.09
N ILE A 100 1.28 -11.43 5.09
CA ILE A 100 2.12 -12.62 5.21
C ILE A 100 1.68 -13.41 6.43
N SER A 101 1.25 -14.66 6.23
CA SER A 101 0.93 -15.57 7.32
C SER A 101 2.19 -16.27 7.82
N ALA A 102 2.31 -16.45 9.13
CA ALA A 102 3.26 -17.36 9.75
C ALA A 102 2.60 -18.75 9.96
N THR A 103 3.41 -19.77 10.08
CA THR A 103 2.93 -21.10 10.48
C THR A 103 2.74 -21.17 11.99
N SER A 104 3.71 -20.65 12.74
CA SER A 104 3.72 -20.44 14.19
C SER A 104 4.49 -19.15 14.44
N PRO A 105 3.87 -18.10 14.98
CA PRO A 105 4.55 -16.85 15.32
C PRO A 105 5.71 -17.08 16.30
N GLU A 106 5.56 -17.98 17.25
CA GLU A 106 6.57 -18.30 18.27
C GLU A 106 7.82 -18.91 17.64
N ARG A 107 7.67 -19.71 16.57
CA ARG A 107 8.78 -20.26 15.81
C ARG A 107 9.32 -19.25 14.80
N ASP A 108 8.44 -18.77 13.92
CA ASP A 108 8.82 -18.08 12.69
C ASP A 108 9.34 -16.67 12.94
N TYR A 109 8.96 -16.03 14.06
CA TYR A 109 9.32 -14.65 14.37
C TYR A 109 10.42 -14.50 15.43
N THR A 110 10.90 -15.60 16.03
CA THR A 110 11.89 -15.53 17.08
C THR A 110 13.31 -15.82 16.56
N PRO A 111 14.28 -14.90 16.78
CA PRO A 111 15.62 -15.02 16.21
C PRO A 111 16.47 -16.14 16.82
N THR A 112 16.20 -16.48 18.09
CA THR A 112 16.94 -17.46 18.88
C THR A 112 15.98 -18.40 19.56
N HIS A 113 16.47 -19.61 19.89
CA HIS A 113 15.71 -20.54 20.72
C HIS A 113 15.72 -20.09 22.18
N SER A 114 14.56 -19.93 22.78
CA SER A 114 14.37 -19.64 24.20
C SER A 114 13.05 -20.24 24.66
N LEU A 115 13.07 -20.84 25.88
CA LEU A 115 11.86 -21.32 26.53
C LEU A 115 11.26 -20.28 27.48
N ILE A 116 11.91 -19.12 27.64
CA ILE A 116 11.53 -18.11 28.63
C ILE A 116 10.60 -17.09 28.00
N GLY A 117 9.41 -16.96 28.55
CA GLY A 117 8.40 -15.97 28.16
C GLY A 117 8.70 -14.57 28.73
N ALA A 118 7.79 -13.62 28.39
CA ALA A 118 7.91 -12.23 28.82
C ALA A 118 7.86 -12.03 30.34
N ASP A 119 7.26 -12.96 31.05
CA ASP A 119 7.15 -12.99 32.53
C ASP A 119 8.37 -13.65 33.23
N GLY A 120 9.37 -14.02 32.42
CA GLY A 120 10.59 -14.69 32.94
C GLY A 120 10.43 -16.17 33.28
N LYS A 121 9.30 -16.79 32.94
CA LYS A 121 9.02 -18.22 33.21
C LYS A 121 9.09 -19.04 31.91
N GLU A 122 9.28 -20.37 32.14
CA GLU A 122 9.20 -21.31 31.03
C GLU A 122 7.77 -21.40 30.46
N ALA A 123 7.67 -21.35 29.14
CA ALA A 123 6.42 -21.44 28.40
C ALA A 123 6.52 -22.54 27.34
N SER A 124 5.57 -23.48 27.36
CA SER A 124 5.59 -24.69 26.53
C SER A 124 5.34 -24.45 25.05
N ASP A 125 4.69 -23.34 24.71
CA ASP A 125 4.45 -22.86 23.35
C ASP A 125 5.74 -22.33 22.67
N LEU A 126 6.79 -22.04 23.45
CA LEU A 126 8.07 -21.57 22.94
C LEU A 126 9.05 -22.68 22.53
N ARG A 127 8.66 -23.94 22.62
CA ARG A 127 9.54 -25.09 22.32
C ARG A 127 10.11 -25.10 20.90
N GLU A 128 9.38 -24.57 19.94
CA GLU A 128 9.80 -24.48 18.53
C GLU A 128 10.44 -23.14 18.17
N SER A 129 10.70 -22.28 19.14
CA SER A 129 11.26 -20.94 18.90
C SER A 129 12.64 -20.99 18.23
N GLY A 130 13.04 -19.91 17.56
CA GLY A 130 14.34 -19.76 16.89
C GLY A 130 14.33 -19.97 15.38
N GLY A 131 13.16 -19.99 14.73
CA GLY A 131 13.00 -20.24 13.30
C GLY A 131 13.09 -19.01 12.40
N ALA A 132 13.37 -17.81 12.94
CA ALA A 132 13.34 -16.56 12.17
C ALA A 132 14.28 -16.56 10.96
N ALA A 133 15.41 -17.26 11.02
CA ALA A 133 16.35 -17.34 9.88
C ALA A 133 15.73 -18.06 8.67
N ALA A 134 15.02 -19.17 8.90
CA ALA A 134 14.32 -19.89 7.83
C ALA A 134 13.14 -19.08 7.26
N PHE A 135 12.42 -18.36 8.12
CA PHE A 135 11.34 -17.48 7.69
C PHE A 135 11.86 -16.26 6.91
N ALA A 136 13.01 -15.70 7.30
CA ALA A 136 13.69 -14.64 6.53
C ALA A 136 14.13 -15.13 5.15
N GLN A 137 14.65 -16.37 5.05
CA GLN A 137 14.98 -17.00 3.77
C GLN A 137 13.74 -17.18 2.90
N TYR A 138 12.62 -17.66 3.45
CA TYR A 138 11.34 -17.75 2.74
C TYR A 138 10.91 -16.39 2.17
N LEU A 139 10.97 -15.32 2.97
CA LEU A 139 10.62 -13.97 2.48
C LEU A 139 11.54 -13.53 1.35
N ARG A 140 12.85 -13.65 1.52
CA ARG A 140 13.86 -13.15 0.59
C ARG A 140 13.88 -13.91 -0.74
N GLU A 141 13.83 -15.25 -0.69
CA GLU A 141 14.08 -16.09 -1.84
C GLU A 141 12.82 -16.59 -2.54
N GLU A 142 11.69 -16.64 -1.84
CA GLU A 142 10.47 -17.25 -2.35
C GLU A 142 9.31 -16.27 -2.45
N LEU A 143 8.85 -15.67 -1.34
CA LEU A 143 7.64 -14.87 -1.32
C LEU A 143 7.78 -13.53 -2.06
N ILE A 144 8.78 -12.72 -1.72
CA ILE A 144 8.97 -11.39 -2.33
C ILE A 144 9.18 -11.51 -3.85
N PRO A 145 10.07 -12.38 -4.36
CA PRO A 145 10.19 -12.58 -5.80
C PRO A 145 8.91 -13.09 -6.46
N ARG A 146 8.13 -13.92 -5.78
CA ARG A 146 6.84 -14.41 -6.28
C ARG A 146 5.83 -13.25 -6.42
N VAL A 147 5.70 -12.44 -5.38
CA VAL A 147 4.78 -11.28 -5.36
C VAL A 147 5.18 -10.28 -6.45
N GLU A 148 6.46 -9.92 -6.55
CA GLU A 148 6.93 -8.89 -7.49
C GLU A 148 6.83 -9.31 -8.97
N ARG A 149 6.79 -10.60 -9.26
CA ARG A 149 6.40 -11.10 -10.59
C ARG A 149 4.91 -11.04 -10.85
N GLN A 150 4.10 -11.02 -9.80
CA GLN A 150 2.64 -11.06 -9.89
C GLN A 150 2.01 -9.66 -9.96
N VAL A 151 2.67 -8.65 -9.36
CA VAL A 151 2.14 -7.29 -9.25
C VAL A 151 3.10 -6.25 -9.79
N ARG A 152 2.57 -5.08 -10.16
CA ARG A 152 3.35 -3.94 -10.64
C ARG A 152 3.95 -3.15 -9.47
N GLY A 153 4.98 -3.69 -8.83
CA GLY A 153 5.72 -3.05 -7.75
C GLY A 153 6.85 -2.13 -8.27
N THR A 154 7.16 -1.05 -7.54
CA THR A 154 8.31 -0.16 -7.80
C THR A 154 9.63 -0.72 -7.25
N GLY A 155 9.59 -1.78 -6.43
CA GLY A 155 10.73 -2.28 -5.65
C GLY A 155 10.92 -1.55 -4.32
N HIS A 156 10.16 -0.49 -4.02
CA HIS A 156 10.16 0.15 -2.71
C HIS A 156 9.30 -0.66 -1.74
N ARG A 157 9.93 -1.19 -0.68
CA ARG A 157 9.31 -2.14 0.25
C ARG A 157 9.28 -1.57 1.65
N THR A 158 8.11 -1.67 2.28
CA THR A 158 7.88 -1.36 3.70
C THR A 158 7.54 -2.67 4.43
N LEU A 159 8.12 -2.92 5.61
CA LEU A 159 7.77 -4.04 6.49
C LEU A 159 7.04 -3.52 7.72
N VAL A 160 5.91 -4.14 8.04
CA VAL A 160 5.09 -3.83 9.23
C VAL A 160 5.01 -5.04 10.11
N GLY A 161 5.35 -4.89 11.39
CA GLY A 161 5.27 -5.96 12.40
C GLY A 161 4.86 -5.45 13.77
N HIS A 162 3.96 -6.17 14.43
CA HIS A 162 3.51 -5.93 15.79
C HIS A 162 3.98 -7.06 16.71
N SER A 163 4.31 -6.77 17.96
CA SER A 163 4.68 -7.79 18.96
C SER A 163 5.86 -8.69 18.52
N LEU A 164 5.70 -10.01 18.46
CA LEU A 164 6.69 -10.95 17.92
C LEU A 164 7.01 -10.70 16.44
N ALA A 165 6.02 -10.30 15.64
CA ALA A 165 6.29 -9.89 14.27
C ALA A 165 7.12 -8.60 14.20
N GLY A 166 7.01 -7.71 15.19
CA GLY A 166 7.89 -6.56 15.37
C GLY A 166 9.32 -6.97 15.72
N LEU A 167 9.48 -7.98 16.58
CA LEU A 167 10.79 -8.59 16.87
C LEU A 167 11.42 -9.16 15.59
N PHE A 168 10.67 -9.91 14.80
CA PHE A 168 11.13 -10.43 13.51
C PHE A 168 11.49 -9.31 12.53
N ALA A 169 10.70 -8.25 12.46
CA ALA A 169 11.01 -7.10 11.60
C ALA A 169 12.36 -6.44 11.99
N TYR A 170 12.70 -6.39 13.29
CA TYR A 170 14.05 -5.98 13.74
C TYR A 170 15.13 -6.98 13.33
N HIS A 171 14.85 -8.29 13.42
CA HIS A 171 15.76 -9.31 12.93
C HIS A 171 16.05 -9.09 11.43
N MET A 172 15.03 -8.82 10.61
CA MET A 172 15.20 -8.49 9.20
C MET A 172 16.03 -7.24 8.97
N LEU A 173 15.80 -6.17 9.74
CA LEU A 173 16.58 -4.95 9.66
C LEU A 173 18.08 -5.19 9.89
N LEU A 174 18.42 -6.09 10.83
CA LEU A 174 19.80 -6.36 11.22
C LEU A 174 20.49 -7.42 10.35
N THR A 175 19.75 -8.34 9.72
CA THR A 175 20.31 -9.46 8.94
C THR A 175 20.19 -9.33 7.45
N THR A 176 19.15 -8.64 6.97
CA THR A 176 18.84 -8.44 5.56
C THR A 176 18.50 -6.96 5.28
N PRO A 177 19.42 -6.04 5.60
CA PRO A 177 19.15 -4.60 5.56
C PRO A 177 18.85 -4.04 4.17
N ASP A 178 19.16 -4.78 3.11
CA ASP A 178 18.88 -4.44 1.72
C ASP A 178 17.45 -4.74 1.27
N LEU A 179 16.71 -5.54 2.06
CA LEU A 179 15.41 -6.06 1.61
C LEU A 179 14.28 -5.06 1.72
N PHE A 180 14.29 -4.21 2.74
CA PHE A 180 13.25 -3.20 2.99
C PHE A 180 13.85 -1.81 3.21
N ARG A 181 13.14 -0.78 2.74
CA ARG A 181 13.48 0.63 2.96
C ARG A 181 12.86 1.18 4.23
N ASN A 182 11.62 0.81 4.48
CA ASN A 182 10.85 1.30 5.63
C ASN A 182 10.52 0.15 6.56
N TYR A 183 10.60 0.42 7.87
CA TYR A 183 10.25 -0.51 8.93
C TYR A 183 9.30 0.17 9.91
N LEU A 184 8.11 -0.39 10.07
CA LEU A 184 7.14 0.01 11.08
C LEU A 184 7.10 -1.06 12.18
N PHE A 185 7.64 -0.73 13.31
CA PHE A 185 7.63 -1.57 14.50
C PHE A 185 6.54 -1.08 15.44
N VAL A 186 5.60 -1.95 15.76
CA VAL A 186 4.49 -1.64 16.66
C VAL A 186 4.66 -2.46 17.94
N ASP A 187 5.04 -1.79 19.00
CA ASP A 187 5.23 -2.33 20.32
C ASP A 187 5.91 -3.72 20.35
N PRO A 188 7.13 -3.81 19.76
CA PRO A 188 7.77 -5.09 19.47
C PRO A 188 8.21 -5.82 20.72
N SER A 189 8.22 -7.17 20.69
CA SER A 189 8.60 -8.06 21.80
C SER A 189 10.11 -8.10 22.04
N LEU A 190 10.73 -6.94 22.32
CA LEU A 190 12.19 -6.78 22.45
C LEU A 190 12.78 -7.38 23.74
N TRP A 191 11.96 -7.84 24.67
CA TRP A 191 12.34 -8.62 25.86
C TRP A 191 12.91 -9.99 25.51
N TRP A 192 12.62 -10.50 24.27
CA TRP A 192 12.99 -11.83 23.81
C TRP A 192 14.46 -12.16 24.10
N ASP A 193 14.69 -13.35 24.65
CA ASP A 193 16.00 -13.92 24.92
C ASP A 193 16.99 -12.90 25.53
N ARG A 194 16.60 -12.33 26.67
CA ARG A 194 17.38 -11.33 27.40
C ARG A 194 17.74 -10.11 26.55
N ARG A 195 16.79 -9.62 25.77
CA ARG A 195 16.95 -8.45 24.88
C ARG A 195 17.99 -8.67 23.78
N GLU A 196 18.02 -9.84 23.17
CA GLU A 196 19.00 -10.23 22.15
C GLU A 196 19.05 -9.21 20.99
N ILE A 197 17.90 -8.78 20.48
CA ILE A 197 17.83 -7.78 19.40
C ILE A 197 18.43 -6.43 19.83
N GLY A 198 18.21 -5.98 21.06
CA GLY A 198 18.81 -4.74 21.59
C GLY A 198 20.34 -4.81 21.59
N ARG A 199 20.92 -5.91 22.05
CA ARG A 199 22.39 -6.13 22.02
C ARG A 199 22.95 -6.12 20.60
N ARG A 200 22.27 -6.75 19.64
CA ARG A 200 22.70 -6.75 18.22
C ARG A 200 22.54 -5.40 17.56
N ALA A 201 21.48 -4.67 17.87
CA ALA A 201 21.23 -3.35 17.32
C ALA A 201 22.31 -2.34 17.72
N GLN A 202 22.88 -2.45 18.92
CA GLN A 202 24.01 -1.62 19.37
C GLN A 202 25.22 -1.75 18.42
N ALA A 203 25.50 -2.95 17.92
CA ALA A 203 26.62 -3.24 17.04
C ALA A 203 26.32 -2.99 15.54
N GLY A 204 25.07 -3.23 15.10
CA GLY A 204 24.76 -3.43 13.70
C GLY A 204 23.74 -2.48 13.06
N LEU A 205 23.18 -1.50 13.80
CA LEU A 205 22.21 -0.56 13.20
C LEU A 205 22.94 0.46 12.34
N SER A 206 22.86 0.28 11.02
CA SER A 206 23.57 1.10 10.04
C SER A 206 22.62 1.73 9.00
N PRO A 207 22.99 2.88 8.37
CA PRO A 207 22.31 3.41 7.22
C PRO A 207 22.33 2.42 6.03
N PRO A 208 21.48 2.62 4.99
CA PRO A 208 21.50 1.80 3.77
C PRO A 208 22.86 1.85 3.07
N ILE A 209 23.33 0.69 2.59
CA ILE A 209 24.63 0.54 1.92
C ILE A 209 24.66 1.25 0.56
N ASP A 210 23.51 1.37 -0.11
CA ASP A 210 23.35 1.98 -1.43
C ASP A 210 23.17 3.50 -1.42
N GLY A 211 23.42 4.13 -0.25
CA GLY A 211 23.30 5.59 -0.09
C GLY A 211 21.86 6.13 -0.08
N GLY A 212 20.86 5.27 -0.18
CA GLY A 212 19.45 5.65 -0.09
C GLY A 212 19.03 6.02 1.35
N VAL A 213 17.77 6.41 1.52
CA VAL A 213 17.18 6.73 2.82
C VAL A 213 16.46 5.51 3.37
N ARG A 214 16.76 5.11 4.61
CA ARG A 214 15.95 4.16 5.40
C ARG A 214 15.10 4.91 6.38
N GLN A 215 13.85 4.49 6.54
CA GLN A 215 12.93 5.08 7.50
C GLN A 215 12.51 4.03 8.52
N ILE A 216 12.59 4.39 9.79
CA ILE A 216 12.18 3.56 10.93
C ILE A 216 11.13 4.33 11.71
N TYR A 217 9.95 3.73 11.85
CA TYR A 217 8.94 4.20 12.79
C TYR A 217 8.80 3.17 13.89
N HIS A 218 9.09 3.58 15.14
CA HIS A 218 9.04 2.75 16.33
C HIS A 218 7.94 3.25 17.25
N ALA A 219 6.85 2.50 17.35
CA ALA A 219 5.73 2.79 18.24
C ALA A 219 5.82 1.96 19.53
N THR A 220 5.50 2.57 20.65
CA THR A 220 5.41 1.91 21.96
C THR A 220 4.11 2.25 22.68
N ALA A 221 3.64 1.35 23.54
CA ALA A 221 2.44 1.51 24.36
C ALA A 221 2.76 1.55 25.85
N ASP A 222 1.74 1.88 26.65
CA ASP A 222 1.75 1.73 28.11
C ASP A 222 1.05 0.42 28.49
N GLU A 223 1.77 -0.72 28.40
CA GLU A 223 1.16 -1.95 28.92
C GLU A 223 1.21 -1.94 30.46
N PRO A 224 0.06 -1.85 31.16
CA PRO A 224 0.04 -1.84 32.62
C PRO A 224 0.24 -3.26 33.16
N PRO A 225 0.81 -3.40 34.36
CA PRO A 225 0.86 -4.69 35.05
C PRO A 225 -0.53 -5.28 35.26
N SER A 226 -0.66 -6.58 35.07
CA SER A 226 -1.89 -7.32 35.34
C SER A 226 -1.59 -8.58 36.13
N SER A 227 -2.62 -9.30 36.61
CA SER A 227 -2.45 -10.59 37.26
C SER A 227 -1.89 -11.69 36.35
N LEU A 228 -1.94 -11.46 35.02
CA LEU A 228 -1.52 -12.44 34.02
C LEU A 228 -0.22 -12.03 33.27
N PHE A 229 0.21 -10.77 33.39
CA PHE A 229 1.34 -10.26 32.64
C PHE A 229 2.05 -9.12 33.40
N ASP A 230 3.36 -9.27 33.57
CA ASP A 230 4.25 -8.21 34.06
C ASP A 230 4.99 -7.59 32.88
N PRO A 231 4.67 -6.33 32.50
CA PRO A 231 5.27 -5.69 31.36
C PRO A 231 6.64 -5.06 31.62
N THR A 232 7.22 -5.22 32.80
CA THR A 232 8.44 -4.52 33.22
C THR A 232 9.57 -4.70 32.24
N GLU A 233 9.86 -5.94 31.83
CA GLU A 233 10.94 -6.26 30.88
C GLU A 233 10.58 -5.78 29.47
N HIS A 234 9.32 -5.92 29.04
CA HIS A 234 8.81 -5.43 27.75
C HIS A 234 9.01 -3.91 27.63
N ASN A 235 8.51 -3.17 28.59
CA ASN A 235 8.60 -1.71 28.60
C ASN A 235 10.07 -1.23 28.72
N ALA A 236 10.90 -1.92 29.50
CA ALA A 236 12.32 -1.58 29.66
C ALA A 236 13.10 -1.81 28.35
N ALA A 237 12.88 -2.94 27.68
CA ALA A 237 13.54 -3.25 26.40
C ALA A 237 13.14 -2.27 25.29
N ASN A 238 11.88 -1.88 25.23
CA ASN A 238 11.40 -0.86 24.29
C ASN A 238 12.01 0.52 24.57
N ARG A 239 12.12 0.96 25.83
CA ARG A 239 12.80 2.22 26.19
C ARG A 239 14.29 2.22 25.82
N GLU A 240 14.99 1.11 26.05
CA GLU A 240 16.41 0.98 25.70
C GLU A 240 16.63 1.11 24.19
N LEU A 241 15.83 0.40 23.38
CA LEU A 241 15.96 0.49 21.93
C LEU A 241 15.50 1.85 21.38
N THR A 242 14.49 2.48 21.98
CA THR A 242 14.10 3.87 21.68
C THR A 242 15.29 4.81 21.78
N ALA A 243 16.00 4.80 22.92
CA ALA A 243 17.17 5.66 23.12
C ALA A 243 18.28 5.39 22.08
N LEU A 244 18.52 4.12 21.75
CA LEU A 244 19.47 3.74 20.71
C LEU A 244 19.08 4.28 19.33
N LEU A 245 17.83 4.12 18.93
CA LEU A 245 17.33 4.61 17.65
C LEU A 245 17.45 6.13 17.53
N GLU A 246 17.12 6.86 18.59
CA GLU A 246 17.24 8.31 18.63
C GLU A 246 18.69 8.78 18.50
N ALA A 247 19.62 8.09 19.14
CA ALA A 247 21.05 8.38 19.06
C ALA A 247 21.66 8.07 17.68
N ARG A 248 21.03 7.21 16.87
CA ARG A 248 21.53 6.77 15.56
C ARG A 248 20.92 7.53 14.37
N ARG A 249 20.09 8.52 14.59
CA ARG A 249 19.50 9.35 13.53
C ARG A 249 20.58 9.98 12.65
N SER A 250 20.36 9.95 11.35
CA SER A 250 21.22 10.57 10.35
C SER A 250 20.39 10.94 9.11
N PRO A 251 20.91 11.72 8.16
CA PRO A 251 20.20 12.03 6.91
C PRO A 251 19.71 10.77 6.16
N ASN A 252 20.50 9.68 6.20
CA ASN A 252 20.19 8.42 5.51
C ASN A 252 19.50 7.38 6.40
N LEU A 253 19.33 7.67 7.69
CA LEU A 253 18.60 6.85 8.66
C LEU A 253 17.62 7.75 9.41
N ARG A 254 16.44 7.96 8.81
CA ARG A 254 15.36 8.74 9.42
C ARG A 254 14.63 7.88 10.43
N VAL A 255 14.55 8.34 11.67
CA VAL A 255 13.88 7.62 12.77
C VAL A 255 12.82 8.52 13.39
N LEU A 256 11.62 8.00 13.54
CA LEU A 256 10.58 8.57 14.39
C LEU A 256 10.19 7.53 15.44
N VAL A 257 10.37 7.91 16.71
CA VAL A 257 9.82 7.16 17.83
C VAL A 257 8.56 7.86 18.30
N GLN A 258 7.49 7.11 18.50
CA GLN A 258 6.24 7.63 19.05
C GLN A 258 5.73 6.72 20.15
N HIS A 259 5.59 7.29 21.33
CA HIS A 259 4.92 6.64 22.45
C HIS A 259 3.43 7.01 22.41
N PHE A 260 2.56 6.06 22.73
CA PHE A 260 1.10 6.22 22.76
C PHE A 260 0.60 6.06 24.19
N PRO A 261 0.53 7.17 24.97
CA PRO A 261 0.10 7.11 26.37
C PRO A 261 -1.34 6.60 26.50
N GLY A 262 -1.55 5.68 27.43
CA GLY A 262 -2.86 5.09 27.68
C GLY A 262 -3.30 4.00 26.70
N GLU A 263 -2.56 3.78 25.61
CA GLU A 263 -2.77 2.62 24.75
C GLU A 263 -2.12 1.37 25.36
N ARG A 264 -2.74 0.22 25.07
CA ARG A 264 -2.22 -1.08 25.49
C ARG A 264 -1.60 -1.81 24.30
N HIS A 265 -0.82 -2.86 24.59
CA HIS A 265 -0.09 -3.66 23.61
C HIS A 265 -0.89 -4.03 22.33
N GLY A 266 -2.10 -4.54 22.49
CA GLY A 266 -2.94 -4.91 21.31
C GLY A 266 -3.54 -3.69 20.60
N PRO A 267 -4.32 -2.83 21.29
CA PRO A 267 -5.00 -1.67 20.70
C PRO A 267 -4.08 -0.64 20.06
N VAL A 268 -2.85 -0.47 20.54
CA VAL A 268 -1.88 0.49 19.98
C VAL A 268 -1.62 0.30 18.48
N ALA A 269 -1.86 -0.90 17.97
CA ALA A 269 -1.70 -1.19 16.55
C ALA A 269 -2.52 -0.24 15.63
N VAL A 270 -3.71 0.18 16.07
CA VAL A 270 -4.57 1.06 15.28
C VAL A 270 -3.95 2.45 15.09
N PRO A 271 -3.69 3.24 16.14
CA PRO A 271 -3.09 4.56 15.99
C PRO A 271 -1.65 4.51 15.46
N ALA A 272 -0.85 3.51 15.83
CA ALA A 272 0.53 3.37 15.40
C ALA A 272 0.66 3.10 13.90
N ILE A 273 -0.17 2.21 13.33
CA ILE A 273 -0.18 1.91 11.90
C ILE A 273 -0.60 3.14 11.10
N HIS A 274 -1.68 3.82 11.53
CA HIS A 274 -2.12 5.06 10.89
C HIS A 274 -1.02 6.12 10.90
N ALA A 275 -0.42 6.39 12.05
CA ALA A 275 0.61 7.43 12.20
C ALA A 275 1.90 7.08 11.44
N GLY A 276 2.35 5.82 11.51
CA GLY A 276 3.56 5.35 10.85
C GLY A 276 3.47 5.40 9.34
N LEU A 277 2.35 4.94 8.75
CA LEU A 277 2.13 5.02 7.31
C LEU A 277 2.02 6.47 6.84
N SER A 278 1.30 7.32 7.58
CA SER A 278 1.23 8.76 7.29
C SER A 278 2.61 9.42 7.33
N TRP A 279 3.49 8.99 8.23
CA TRP A 279 4.84 9.52 8.31
C TRP A 279 5.74 9.04 7.17
N PHE A 280 5.69 7.76 6.80
CA PHE A 280 6.49 7.21 5.70
C PHE A 280 6.18 7.86 4.35
N PHE A 281 4.90 8.07 4.07
CA PHE A 281 4.44 8.56 2.78
C PHE A 281 4.06 10.06 2.81
N ARG A 282 4.51 10.78 3.84
CA ARG A 282 4.29 12.22 3.93
C ARG A 282 4.79 12.94 2.68
N GLY A 283 3.92 13.72 2.07
CA GLY A 283 4.22 14.42 0.82
C GLY A 283 4.20 13.51 -0.41
N GLY A 284 3.62 12.31 -0.33
CA GLY A 284 3.44 11.41 -1.50
C GLY A 284 2.26 11.80 -2.38
N ALA A 285 1.28 12.53 -1.85
CA ALA A 285 0.17 13.09 -2.61
C ALA A 285 0.44 14.58 -2.88
N PRO A 286 0.40 15.04 -4.15
CA PRO A 286 0.63 16.44 -4.46
C PRO A 286 -0.57 17.29 -4.00
N PRO A 287 -0.33 18.42 -3.30
CA PRO A 287 -1.39 19.37 -3.02
C PRO A 287 -1.93 20.00 -4.31
N PHE A 288 -3.19 20.46 -4.26
CA PHE A 288 -3.89 20.99 -5.43
C PHE A 288 -3.10 22.09 -6.18
N GLU A 289 -2.43 22.98 -5.44
CA GLU A 289 -1.68 24.10 -6.00
C GLU A 289 -0.56 23.69 -6.96
N LEU A 290 -0.04 22.46 -6.83
CA LEU A 290 0.97 21.94 -7.75
C LEU A 290 0.39 21.61 -9.13
N TYR A 291 -0.88 21.29 -9.22
CA TYR A 291 -1.53 21.07 -10.52
C TYR A 291 -1.70 22.38 -11.33
N LEU A 292 -1.57 23.53 -10.69
CA LEU A 292 -1.55 24.83 -11.36
C LEU A 292 -0.18 25.18 -11.97
N ASP A 293 0.85 24.35 -11.77
CA ASP A 293 2.19 24.53 -12.31
C ASP A 293 2.79 23.19 -12.72
N ALA A 294 2.74 22.88 -14.00
CA ALA A 294 3.19 21.63 -14.57
C ALA A 294 4.67 21.31 -14.28
N ALA A 295 5.53 22.35 -14.21
CA ALA A 295 6.95 22.17 -13.90
C ALA A 295 7.18 21.79 -12.44
N ARG A 296 6.49 22.48 -11.52
CA ARG A 296 6.55 22.17 -10.08
C ARG A 296 5.93 20.82 -9.77
N LEU A 297 4.81 20.45 -10.43
CA LEU A 297 4.22 19.13 -10.30
C LEU A 297 5.21 18.03 -10.74
N SER A 298 5.89 18.21 -11.86
CA SER A 298 6.91 17.28 -12.35
C SER A 298 8.10 17.18 -11.39
N ALA A 299 8.56 18.30 -10.82
CA ALA A 299 9.63 18.31 -9.84
C ALA A 299 9.24 17.58 -8.55
N PHE A 300 8.01 17.79 -8.07
CA PHE A 300 7.45 17.09 -6.93
C PHE A 300 7.49 15.56 -7.11
N HIS A 301 7.01 15.04 -8.24
CA HIS A 301 7.00 13.60 -8.49
C HIS A 301 8.41 13.01 -8.60
N ARG A 302 9.37 13.73 -9.22
CA ARG A 302 10.77 13.29 -9.24
C ARG A 302 11.39 13.20 -7.86
N ALA A 303 11.10 14.17 -6.98
CA ALA A 303 11.55 14.12 -5.58
C ALA A 303 10.90 12.96 -4.81
N ALA A 304 9.59 12.77 -4.97
CA ALA A 304 8.86 11.68 -4.34
C ALA A 304 9.31 10.29 -4.83
N GLN A 305 9.82 10.16 -6.05
CA GLN A 305 10.40 8.91 -6.54
C GLN A 305 11.63 8.50 -5.72
N ALA A 306 12.52 9.43 -5.44
CA ALA A 306 13.74 9.15 -4.70
C ALA A 306 13.46 8.78 -3.23
N ASP A 307 12.55 9.51 -2.59
CA ASP A 307 12.29 9.39 -1.15
C ASP A 307 11.26 8.30 -0.82
N LEU A 308 10.23 8.14 -1.64
CA LEU A 308 9.03 7.32 -1.33
C LEU A 308 8.86 6.14 -2.29
N GLY A 309 9.72 5.99 -3.29
CA GLY A 309 9.62 4.95 -4.31
C GLY A 309 8.38 5.04 -5.19
N LEU A 310 7.79 6.23 -5.32
CA LEU A 310 6.69 6.49 -6.24
C LEU A 310 7.19 6.54 -7.69
N GLU A 311 6.28 6.56 -8.66
CA GLU A 311 6.66 6.89 -10.02
C GLU A 311 7.07 8.37 -10.12
N GLY A 312 8.14 8.65 -10.87
CA GLY A 312 8.69 10.00 -11.02
C GLY A 312 7.85 10.92 -11.92
N LEU A 313 6.66 10.49 -12.32
CA LEU A 313 5.73 11.20 -13.19
C LEU A 313 4.36 11.34 -12.51
N PRO A 314 3.65 12.46 -12.73
CA PRO A 314 2.23 12.56 -12.38
C PRO A 314 1.45 11.46 -13.08
N ALA A 315 0.51 10.82 -12.39
CA ALA A 315 -0.30 9.79 -13.01
C ALA A 315 -1.17 10.36 -14.13
N GLU A 316 -1.29 9.63 -15.24
CA GLU A 316 -2.15 10.03 -16.36
C GLU A 316 -3.57 10.35 -15.90
N ARG A 317 -4.14 9.47 -15.07
CA ARG A 317 -5.48 9.60 -14.50
C ARG A 317 -5.66 10.88 -13.71
N ASP A 318 -4.71 11.18 -12.83
CA ASP A 318 -4.83 12.35 -11.94
C ASP A 318 -4.83 13.65 -12.75
N VAL A 319 -3.95 13.74 -13.75
CA VAL A 319 -3.92 14.86 -14.69
C VAL A 319 -5.20 14.92 -15.53
N ALA A 320 -5.69 13.77 -16.01
CA ALA A 320 -6.91 13.69 -16.81
C ALA A 320 -8.16 14.18 -16.05
N ILE A 321 -8.19 13.98 -14.74
CA ILE A 321 -9.28 14.46 -13.87
C ILE A 321 -9.09 15.94 -13.52
N MET A 322 -7.86 16.35 -13.18
CA MET A 322 -7.59 17.69 -12.67
C MET A 322 -7.63 18.77 -13.76
N ALA A 323 -7.18 18.47 -15.00
CA ALA A 323 -7.13 19.45 -16.06
C ALA A 323 -8.51 20.04 -16.45
N PRO A 324 -9.59 19.24 -16.62
CA PRO A 324 -10.93 19.78 -16.82
C PRO A 324 -11.44 20.63 -15.65
N TYR A 325 -11.13 20.23 -14.41
CA TYR A 325 -11.50 20.99 -13.22
C TYR A 325 -10.82 22.36 -13.21
N ILE A 326 -9.51 22.41 -13.48
CA ILE A 326 -8.74 23.66 -13.58
C ILE A 326 -9.23 24.51 -14.74
N MET A 327 -9.54 23.92 -15.90
CA MET A 327 -10.07 24.62 -17.07
C MET A 327 -11.39 25.35 -16.77
N ALA A 328 -12.22 24.81 -15.88
CA ALA A 328 -13.47 25.41 -15.45
C ALA A 328 -13.28 26.61 -14.49
N MET A 329 -12.09 26.79 -13.92
CA MET A 329 -11.78 27.90 -13.04
C MET A 329 -11.53 29.19 -13.83
N PRO A 330 -12.04 30.35 -13.39
CA PRO A 330 -11.80 31.61 -14.07
C PRO A 330 -10.31 31.94 -14.22
N GLY A 331 -9.88 32.23 -15.44
CA GLY A 331 -8.50 32.67 -15.73
C GLY A 331 -7.44 31.56 -15.73
N ARG A 332 -7.79 30.28 -15.54
CA ARG A 332 -6.86 29.14 -15.40
C ARG A 332 -6.69 28.27 -16.64
N ARG A 333 -7.08 28.80 -17.80
CA ARG A 333 -7.06 28.03 -19.04
C ARG A 333 -5.64 27.66 -19.50
N ALA A 334 -4.66 28.54 -19.28
CA ALA A 334 -3.26 28.30 -19.64
C ALA A 334 -2.63 27.18 -18.78
N GLU A 335 -2.97 27.14 -17.49
CA GLU A 335 -2.50 26.10 -16.57
C GLU A 335 -3.07 24.73 -16.95
N ALA A 336 -4.36 24.68 -17.31
CA ALA A 336 -4.99 23.45 -17.80
C ALA A 336 -4.33 22.96 -19.11
N GLU A 337 -3.99 23.86 -20.03
CA GLU A 337 -3.25 23.52 -21.24
C GLU A 337 -1.88 22.96 -20.94
N ALA A 338 -1.11 23.62 -20.09
CA ALA A 338 0.23 23.17 -19.69
C ALA A 338 0.19 21.77 -19.06
N LEU A 339 -0.81 21.52 -18.24
CA LEU A 339 -1.03 20.23 -17.59
C LEU A 339 -1.39 19.13 -18.62
N LEU A 340 -2.27 19.40 -19.60
CA LEU A 340 -2.62 18.45 -20.65
C LEU A 340 -1.44 18.16 -21.60
N ARG A 341 -0.64 19.18 -21.91
CA ARG A 341 0.60 19.01 -22.68
C ARG A 341 1.62 18.14 -21.94
N LEU A 342 1.78 18.38 -20.62
CA LEU A 342 2.60 17.53 -19.77
C LEU A 342 2.11 16.06 -19.80
N ASN A 343 0.80 15.84 -19.69
CA ASN A 343 0.21 14.49 -19.72
C ASN A 343 0.51 13.78 -21.04
N ALA A 344 0.27 14.43 -22.18
CA ALA A 344 0.55 13.86 -23.49
C ALA A 344 2.06 13.58 -23.72
N ALA A 345 2.94 14.41 -23.15
CA ALA A 345 4.39 14.21 -23.19
C ALA A 345 4.85 13.03 -22.32
N ASN A 346 4.29 12.90 -21.11
CA ASN A 346 4.64 11.82 -20.17
C ASN A 346 4.09 10.46 -20.65
N TYR A 347 2.96 10.46 -21.36
CA TYR A 347 2.27 9.25 -21.80
C TYR A 347 2.09 9.23 -23.35
N PRO A 348 3.19 9.17 -24.13
CA PRO A 348 3.15 9.27 -25.58
C PRO A 348 2.40 8.12 -26.26
N HIS A 349 2.22 6.99 -25.56
CA HIS A 349 1.47 5.83 -26.04
C HIS A 349 0.00 5.81 -25.57
N SER A 350 -0.45 6.81 -24.82
CA SER A 350 -1.85 6.96 -24.43
C SER A 350 -2.63 7.77 -25.47
N ALA A 351 -3.51 7.11 -26.21
CA ALA A 351 -4.44 7.81 -27.11
C ALA A 351 -5.35 8.77 -26.35
N ARG A 352 -5.72 8.46 -25.09
CA ARG A 352 -6.56 9.29 -24.23
C ARG A 352 -5.89 10.63 -23.92
N ALA A 353 -4.63 10.62 -23.47
CA ALA A 353 -3.89 11.84 -23.16
C ALA A 353 -3.83 12.79 -24.36
N HIS A 354 -3.58 12.25 -25.55
CA HIS A 354 -3.57 13.03 -26.78
C HIS A 354 -4.97 13.52 -27.18
N VAL A 355 -6.03 12.73 -27.00
CA VAL A 355 -7.41 13.15 -27.30
C VAL A 355 -7.87 14.26 -26.35
N GLN A 356 -7.56 14.17 -25.06
CA GLN A 356 -7.89 15.24 -24.11
C GLN A 356 -7.20 16.56 -24.46
N LEU A 357 -5.92 16.51 -24.84
CA LEU A 357 -5.21 17.68 -25.34
C LEU A 357 -5.87 18.24 -26.62
N ALA A 358 -6.27 17.37 -27.56
CA ALA A 358 -6.94 17.80 -28.78
C ALA A 358 -8.30 18.47 -28.49
N ASP A 359 -9.09 17.91 -27.59
CA ASP A 359 -10.39 18.48 -27.19
C ASP A 359 -10.21 19.88 -26.58
N PHE A 360 -9.17 20.06 -25.73
CA PHE A 360 -8.81 21.38 -25.22
C PHE A 360 -8.45 22.35 -26.35
N LEU A 361 -7.54 21.97 -27.26
CA LEU A 361 -7.08 22.81 -28.36
C LEU A 361 -8.22 23.19 -29.30
N LEU A 362 -9.17 22.27 -29.54
CA LEU A 362 -10.39 22.58 -30.32
C LEU A 362 -11.24 23.64 -29.60
N SER A 363 -11.38 23.55 -28.29
CA SER A 363 -12.09 24.56 -27.50
C SER A 363 -11.40 25.93 -27.51
N ALA A 364 -10.11 25.98 -27.88
CA ALA A 364 -9.30 27.18 -28.07
C ALA A 364 -9.23 27.64 -29.54
N ALA A 365 -9.99 26.99 -30.44
CA ALA A 365 -9.93 27.21 -31.89
C ALA A 365 -8.56 26.88 -32.53
N ASP A 366 -7.64 26.23 -31.84
CA ASP A 366 -6.38 25.69 -32.38
C ASP A 366 -6.62 24.38 -33.13
N THR A 367 -7.12 24.46 -34.36
CA THR A 367 -7.40 23.27 -35.19
C THR A 367 -6.12 22.57 -35.66
N VAL A 368 -5.00 23.29 -35.80
CA VAL A 368 -3.70 22.73 -36.21
C VAL A 368 -3.11 21.88 -35.11
N GLY A 369 -3.04 22.44 -33.91
CA GLY A 369 -2.59 21.71 -32.70
C GLY A 369 -3.45 20.49 -32.41
N ALA A 370 -4.78 20.64 -32.49
CA ALA A 370 -5.71 19.54 -32.30
C ALA A 370 -5.51 18.40 -33.31
N ARG A 371 -5.30 18.71 -34.60
CA ARG A 371 -4.99 17.73 -35.65
C ARG A 371 -3.69 16.99 -35.33
N THR A 372 -2.68 17.70 -34.89
CA THR A 372 -1.39 17.12 -34.47
C THR A 372 -1.57 16.14 -33.32
N ALA A 373 -2.32 16.54 -32.28
CA ALA A 373 -2.60 15.69 -31.11
C ALA A 373 -3.43 14.45 -31.49
N LEU A 374 -4.49 14.59 -32.33
CA LEU A 374 -5.28 13.45 -32.80
C LEU A 374 -4.48 12.48 -33.66
N SER A 375 -3.55 12.99 -34.46
CA SER A 375 -2.63 12.16 -35.25
C SER A 375 -1.67 11.39 -34.34
N ALA A 376 -1.21 12.00 -33.22
CA ALA A 376 -0.42 11.30 -32.19
C ALA A 376 -1.24 10.21 -31.51
N ALA A 377 -2.51 10.47 -31.18
CA ALA A 377 -3.42 9.46 -30.63
C ALA A 377 -3.57 8.23 -31.55
N LEU A 378 -3.67 8.45 -32.86
CA LEU A 378 -3.78 7.35 -33.83
C LEU A 378 -2.47 6.63 -34.10
N ARG A 379 -1.33 7.30 -33.94
CA ARG A 379 -0.02 6.61 -33.93
C ARG A 379 0.14 5.72 -32.69
N ALA A 380 -0.32 6.19 -31.53
CA ALA A 380 -0.29 5.42 -30.29
C ALA A 380 -1.25 4.20 -30.35
N VAL A 381 -2.47 4.40 -30.84
CA VAL A 381 -3.51 3.37 -30.97
C VAL A 381 -4.20 3.51 -32.33
N PRO A 382 -3.78 2.76 -33.38
CA PRO A 382 -4.25 2.95 -34.77
C PRO A 382 -5.77 2.85 -34.98
N HIS A 383 -6.47 2.07 -34.15
CA HIS A 383 -7.93 1.89 -34.26
C HIS A 383 -8.71 2.65 -33.18
N HIS A 384 -8.15 3.72 -32.61
CA HIS A 384 -8.81 4.52 -31.58
C HIS A 384 -9.98 5.33 -32.18
N ARG A 385 -11.18 4.76 -32.09
CA ARG A 385 -12.41 5.32 -32.69
C ARG A 385 -12.66 6.80 -32.32
N PRO A 386 -12.53 7.24 -31.04
CA PRO A 386 -12.75 8.64 -30.69
C PRO A 386 -11.80 9.62 -31.38
N ALA A 387 -10.50 9.28 -31.53
CA ALA A 387 -9.53 10.12 -32.24
C ALA A 387 -9.83 10.19 -33.74
N ALA A 388 -10.11 9.05 -34.38
CA ALA A 388 -10.44 8.98 -35.80
C ALA A 388 -11.70 9.82 -36.14
N ALA A 389 -12.76 9.71 -35.33
CA ALA A 389 -13.99 10.48 -35.52
C ALA A 389 -13.76 11.99 -35.40
N ARG A 390 -12.93 12.44 -34.43
CA ARG A 390 -12.59 13.87 -34.27
C ARG A 390 -11.74 14.37 -35.43
N LEU A 391 -10.75 13.61 -35.86
CA LEU A 391 -9.88 13.98 -36.98
C LEU A 391 -10.64 14.09 -38.29
N ALA A 392 -11.58 13.19 -38.53
CA ALA A 392 -12.45 13.24 -39.74
C ALA A 392 -13.31 14.51 -39.78
N ARG A 393 -13.78 15.02 -38.63
CA ARG A 393 -14.53 16.29 -38.57
C ARG A 393 -13.67 17.52 -38.87
N LEU A 394 -12.35 17.42 -38.73
CA LEU A 394 -11.40 18.48 -39.04
C LEU A 394 -10.90 18.42 -40.49
N ALA A 395 -11.26 17.39 -41.24
CA ALA A 395 -10.97 17.36 -42.69
C ALA A 395 -11.67 18.51 -43.38
N PRO A 396 -11.02 19.22 -44.32
CA PRO A 396 -11.69 20.23 -45.11
C PRO A 396 -12.90 19.58 -45.80
N SER A 397 -14.08 20.17 -45.60
CA SER A 397 -15.28 19.75 -46.36
C SER A 397 -14.95 19.81 -47.84
N GLY A 398 -14.75 18.62 -48.42
CA GLY A 398 -14.51 18.54 -49.87
C GLY A 398 -15.56 19.34 -50.59
N ARG A 399 -15.14 20.24 -51.51
CA ARG A 399 -16.04 20.96 -52.40
C ARG A 399 -17.01 19.95 -52.98
N ARG A 400 -18.30 20.06 -52.64
CA ARG A 400 -19.36 19.39 -53.42
C ARG A 400 -19.14 19.79 -54.86
N ALA A 401 -18.76 18.84 -55.70
CA ALA A 401 -18.73 19.04 -57.14
C ALA A 401 -20.08 19.59 -57.54
N ALA A 402 -20.10 20.80 -58.15
CA ALA A 402 -21.30 21.37 -58.70
C ALA A 402 -21.85 20.39 -59.75
N PRO A 403 -23.15 20.14 -59.78
CA PRO A 403 -23.75 19.28 -60.84
C PRO A 403 -23.41 19.86 -62.18
N GLN A 404 -22.71 19.10 -63.05
CA GLN A 404 -22.55 19.43 -64.45
C GLN A 404 -23.93 19.54 -65.06
N LYS A 405 -24.33 20.77 -65.49
CA LYS A 405 -25.46 20.96 -66.33
C LYS A 405 -25.14 20.26 -67.64
N GLN A 406 -25.81 19.13 -67.90
CA GLN A 406 -25.91 18.58 -69.25
C GLN A 406 -26.68 19.58 -70.06
N GLY A 407 -25.97 20.31 -70.98
CA GLY A 407 -26.58 21.10 -72.06
C GLY A 407 -27.06 20.15 -73.13
N ARG A 408 -28.23 20.46 -73.64
CA ARG A 408 -28.90 19.85 -74.82
C ARG A 408 -28.06 20.06 -76.07
#